data_7ed9aa48862970105f331c437d95edf8
#
_entry.id   7ed9aa48862970105f331c437d95edf8
#
_cell.length_a   1.000
_cell.length_b   1.000
_cell.length_c   1.000
_cell.angle_alpha   90.00
_cell.angle_beta   90.00
_cell.angle_gamma   90.00
#
_symmetry.space_group_name_H-M   'P 1'
#
loop_
_entity.id
_entity.type
_entity.pdbx_description
1 polymer ?
#
loop_
_entity_poly.entity_id
_entity_poly.type
_entity_poly.pdbx_seq_one_letter_code
_entity_poly.pdbx_strand_id
1 'polypeptide(L)'
;MDRTFQKFLRSGLDLAPLGVERREENLPYFCTPKGAAIFGWAGVDGIHYCFIRGFGGMVFAVSPMNAVPDCVHPLARDFADFLRLLLACGDAAALEQAWMWGEAQFDAFLRENPPTAEQEACLAAVAAQLGLTPMEHPWAYLLELQASFDPGRIKYTEEYYNVTGCPAAEPAEPDWKVFFGGGFWGGRGNGRAGTELRLETQFDWAGRHWVVPAAYACGKGLVVDVCMRAEADEIRRFLKTWDLSQENDSRDNFTPEQQLQIDLDNPLGMRPDPQLTLNGQPLQLSHGCTVCYNPCLPGSFRSPEAERTLCHYGLDAACGWMLCRFSFLWAGKRRPKIRTLTLMMRQRPCRVPGPHFKVHAPGDSFTFRHPVSGTDYTLQVQELAQETLPRGLLTAFYPTHFTAMRYTLSPAPSEDIRICDCDVGDQPLEIGPCTDAHAPEAQSSAACIGIIGGADGPTALVAGSGPEGSRGVCSALHFEPVQDDVEWRVEFLTQPFDDADIPLL
;
A
#
# COMPACT_ATOMS: atom_id res chain seq x y z
N MET A 1 -22.85 -20.02 -14.99
CA MET A 1 -24.31 -19.74 -15.01
C MET A 1 -25.00 -21.08 -15.23
N ASP A 2 -26.03 -21.39 -14.43
CA ASP A 2 -26.76 -22.65 -14.41
C ASP A 2 -27.41 -22.97 -15.77
N ARG A 3 -27.37 -24.25 -16.21
CA ARG A 3 -27.91 -24.65 -17.52
C ARG A 3 -29.43 -24.52 -17.58
N THR A 4 -30.11 -24.80 -16.49
CA THR A 4 -31.57 -24.71 -16.38
C THR A 4 -32.00 -23.25 -16.41
N PHE A 5 -31.27 -22.35 -15.76
CA PHE A 5 -31.52 -20.91 -15.85
C PHE A 5 -31.35 -20.38 -17.28
N GLN A 6 -30.34 -20.83 -18.02
CA GLN A 6 -30.19 -20.47 -19.44
C GLN A 6 -31.35 -20.99 -20.31
N LYS A 7 -31.85 -22.20 -20.05
CA LYS A 7 -33.00 -22.77 -20.73
C LYS A 7 -34.28 -21.98 -20.41
N PHE A 8 -34.46 -21.61 -19.13
CA PHE A 8 -35.55 -20.76 -18.67
C PHE A 8 -35.54 -19.39 -19.36
N LEU A 9 -34.40 -18.72 -19.44
CA LEU A 9 -34.30 -17.42 -20.13
C LEU A 9 -34.71 -17.47 -21.60
N ARG A 10 -34.50 -18.62 -22.27
CA ARG A 10 -34.86 -18.82 -23.69
C ARG A 10 -36.28 -19.30 -23.89
N SER A 11 -36.94 -19.82 -22.86
CA SER A 11 -38.32 -20.34 -22.98
C SER A 11 -39.38 -19.26 -23.08
N GLY A 12 -39.06 -18.02 -22.71
CA GLY A 12 -40.03 -16.94 -22.63
C GLY A 12 -41.06 -17.08 -21.48
N LEU A 13 -40.85 -18.02 -20.57
CA LEU A 13 -41.73 -18.19 -19.39
C LEU A 13 -41.62 -16.95 -18.49
N ASP A 14 -42.76 -16.52 -17.97
CA ASP A 14 -42.85 -15.48 -16.93
C ASP A 14 -43.26 -16.14 -15.61
N LEU A 15 -42.51 -15.86 -14.57
CA LEU A 15 -42.75 -16.36 -13.20
C LEU A 15 -43.42 -15.30 -12.31
N ALA A 16 -43.84 -14.19 -12.82
CA ALA A 16 -44.52 -13.14 -12.05
C ALA A 16 -45.75 -13.66 -11.30
N PRO A 17 -46.62 -14.54 -11.89
CA PRO A 17 -47.72 -15.12 -11.14
C PRO A 17 -47.29 -15.97 -9.92
N LEU A 18 -46.06 -16.46 -9.95
CA LEU A 18 -45.50 -17.28 -8.84
C LEU A 18 -44.65 -16.42 -7.86
N GLY A 19 -44.81 -15.09 -7.88
CA GLY A 19 -44.09 -14.19 -6.98
C GLY A 19 -42.62 -13.98 -7.36
N VAL A 20 -42.25 -14.10 -8.65
CA VAL A 20 -40.89 -13.86 -9.15
C VAL A 20 -40.96 -12.94 -10.36
N GLU A 21 -41.13 -11.65 -10.10
CA GLU A 21 -41.25 -10.60 -11.13
C GLU A 21 -39.91 -10.23 -11.71
N ARG A 22 -39.83 -10.00 -13.02
CA ARG A 22 -38.66 -9.40 -13.66
C ARG A 22 -38.80 -7.89 -13.70
N ARG A 23 -37.69 -7.18 -13.44
CA ARG A 23 -37.60 -5.74 -13.56
C ARG A 23 -36.54 -5.36 -14.59
N GLU A 24 -36.73 -4.22 -15.26
CA GLU A 24 -35.74 -3.69 -16.20
C GLU A 24 -34.46 -3.29 -15.48
N GLU A 25 -34.59 -2.68 -14.29
CA GLU A 25 -33.46 -2.30 -13.44
C GLU A 25 -33.48 -3.10 -12.12
N ASN A 26 -32.35 -3.71 -11.83
CA ASN A 26 -32.14 -4.49 -10.61
C ASN A 26 -31.26 -3.70 -9.65
N LEU A 27 -31.82 -2.69 -8.98
CA LEU A 27 -31.10 -1.89 -7.97
C LEU A 27 -30.96 -2.70 -6.66
N PRO A 28 -29.72 -2.91 -6.18
CA PRO A 28 -29.50 -3.63 -4.94
C PRO A 28 -29.95 -2.79 -3.73
N TYR A 29 -30.41 -3.47 -2.69
CA TYR A 29 -30.63 -2.88 -1.36
C TYR A 29 -29.36 -2.99 -0.51
N PHE A 30 -29.32 -2.26 0.60
CA PHE A 30 -28.19 -2.26 1.53
C PHE A 30 -27.77 -3.69 1.95
N CYS A 31 -28.74 -4.63 2.12
CA CYS A 31 -28.51 -6.01 2.50
C CYS A 31 -28.28 -6.97 1.32
N THR A 32 -28.30 -6.48 0.08
CA THR A 32 -27.96 -7.32 -1.07
C THR A 32 -26.48 -7.74 -1.04
N PRO A 33 -26.18 -9.05 -1.09
CA PRO A 33 -24.80 -9.53 -1.02
C PRO A 33 -23.91 -9.00 -2.13
N LYS A 34 -22.64 -8.78 -1.82
CA LYS A 34 -21.64 -8.37 -2.82
C LYS A 34 -21.47 -9.44 -3.90
N GLY A 35 -21.69 -9.02 -5.16
CA GLY A 35 -21.62 -9.93 -6.31
C GLY A 35 -22.89 -10.75 -6.53
N ALA A 36 -24.02 -10.34 -5.94
CA ALA A 36 -25.33 -10.89 -6.23
C ALA A 36 -25.76 -10.53 -7.68
N ALA A 37 -26.35 -11.52 -8.37
CA ALA A 37 -26.98 -11.35 -9.66
C ALA A 37 -28.49 -11.55 -9.45
N ILE A 38 -29.23 -10.45 -9.32
CA ILE A 38 -30.67 -10.45 -9.09
C ILE A 38 -31.36 -10.90 -10.38
N PHE A 39 -32.30 -11.84 -10.27
CA PHE A 39 -33.05 -12.32 -11.42
C PHE A 39 -34.57 -12.19 -11.27
N GLY A 40 -35.07 -11.90 -10.06
CA GLY A 40 -36.48 -11.75 -9.79
C GLY A 40 -36.77 -10.99 -8.50
N TRP A 41 -38.02 -10.47 -8.38
CA TRP A 41 -38.49 -9.69 -7.24
C TRP A 41 -39.85 -10.26 -6.78
N ALA A 42 -40.10 -10.20 -5.47
CA ALA A 42 -41.40 -10.62 -4.95
C ALA A 42 -42.54 -9.60 -5.16
N GLY A 43 -42.19 -8.42 -5.68
CA GLY A 43 -43.17 -7.34 -5.91
C GLY A 43 -43.42 -6.44 -4.71
N VAL A 44 -43.10 -6.87 -3.49
CA VAL A 44 -43.30 -6.15 -2.22
C VAL A 44 -42.01 -6.06 -1.42
N ASP A 45 -41.90 -5.06 -0.54
CA ASP A 45 -40.91 -4.91 0.54
C ASP A 45 -39.44 -5.00 0.10
N GLY A 46 -39.16 -4.85 -1.20
CA GLY A 46 -37.80 -4.96 -1.73
C GLY A 46 -37.24 -6.40 -1.72
N ILE A 47 -38.06 -7.39 -1.44
CA ILE A 47 -37.67 -8.80 -1.47
C ILE A 47 -37.29 -9.21 -2.89
N HIS A 48 -36.12 -9.84 -3.02
CA HIS A 48 -35.61 -10.24 -4.33
C HIS A 48 -34.85 -11.55 -4.28
N TYR A 49 -34.78 -12.21 -5.45
CA TYR A 49 -34.13 -13.49 -5.64
C TYR A 49 -32.88 -13.34 -6.47
N CYS A 50 -31.78 -13.96 -6.04
CA CYS A 50 -30.49 -13.79 -6.67
C CYS A 50 -29.62 -15.05 -6.63
N PHE A 51 -28.61 -15.07 -7.52
CA PHE A 51 -27.43 -15.90 -7.39
C PHE A 51 -26.32 -15.08 -6.74
N ILE A 52 -25.53 -15.70 -5.87
CA ILE A 52 -24.39 -15.02 -5.23
C ILE A 52 -23.08 -15.63 -5.74
N ARG A 53 -22.16 -14.77 -6.18
CA ARG A 53 -20.84 -15.22 -6.66
C ARG A 53 -20.07 -15.95 -5.58
N GLY A 54 -19.63 -17.19 -5.88
CA GLY A 54 -18.91 -18.05 -4.94
C GLY A 54 -19.78 -19.18 -4.33
N PHE A 55 -21.09 -19.18 -4.62
CA PHE A 55 -22.03 -20.21 -4.16
C PHE A 55 -22.57 -21.10 -5.31
N GLY A 56 -21.88 -21.13 -6.44
CA GLY A 56 -22.29 -21.95 -7.59
C GLY A 56 -23.60 -21.50 -8.22
N GLY A 57 -24.57 -22.44 -8.34
CA GLY A 57 -25.91 -22.17 -8.87
C GLY A 57 -26.97 -21.93 -7.80
N MET A 58 -26.60 -21.83 -6.53
CA MET A 58 -27.52 -21.69 -5.41
C MET A 58 -28.37 -20.44 -5.53
N VAL A 59 -29.67 -20.58 -5.28
CA VAL A 59 -30.65 -19.49 -5.28
C VAL A 59 -30.89 -19.00 -3.87
N PHE A 60 -30.91 -17.67 -3.71
CA PHE A 60 -31.13 -17.00 -2.43
C PHE A 60 -32.33 -16.06 -2.50
N ALA A 61 -33.05 -15.92 -1.39
CA ALA A 61 -33.91 -14.79 -1.12
C ALA A 61 -33.15 -13.72 -0.32
N VAL A 62 -33.39 -12.46 -0.65
CA VAL A 62 -32.91 -11.30 0.10
C VAL A 62 -34.13 -10.50 0.53
N SER A 63 -34.32 -10.37 1.84
CA SER A 63 -35.49 -9.73 2.46
C SER A 63 -35.02 -8.53 3.30
N PRO A 64 -35.06 -7.29 2.77
CA PRO A 64 -34.58 -6.10 3.48
C PRO A 64 -35.34 -5.79 4.77
N MET A 65 -36.55 -6.31 4.92
CA MET A 65 -37.41 -6.09 6.09
C MET A 65 -37.07 -7.02 7.27
N ASN A 66 -36.27 -8.06 7.04
CA ASN A 66 -35.88 -8.97 8.11
C ASN A 66 -34.84 -8.31 9.03
N ALA A 67 -34.90 -8.67 10.31
CA ALA A 67 -33.87 -8.26 11.25
C ALA A 67 -32.49 -8.83 10.87
N VAL A 68 -31.47 -8.05 11.07
CA VAL A 68 -30.07 -8.51 10.84
C VAL A 68 -29.70 -9.54 11.92
N PRO A 69 -29.06 -10.68 11.57
CA PRO A 69 -28.43 -11.00 10.29
C PRO A 69 -29.33 -11.73 9.28
N ASP A 70 -30.60 -11.90 9.53
CA ASP A 70 -31.51 -12.78 8.82
C ASP A 70 -32.12 -12.18 7.54
N CYS A 71 -31.34 -11.35 6.83
CA CYS A 71 -31.77 -10.75 5.58
C CYS A 71 -31.59 -11.67 4.35
N VAL A 72 -30.78 -12.71 4.43
CA VAL A 72 -30.41 -13.55 3.26
C VAL A 72 -30.50 -15.03 3.61
N HIS A 73 -31.33 -15.75 2.85
CA HIS A 73 -31.58 -17.18 3.07
C HIS A 73 -31.37 -17.98 1.77
N PRO A 74 -30.74 -19.17 1.84
CA PRO A 74 -30.69 -20.07 0.70
C PRO A 74 -32.05 -20.70 0.48
N LEU A 75 -32.53 -20.71 -0.77
CA LEU A 75 -33.79 -21.32 -1.18
C LEU A 75 -33.61 -22.66 -1.92
N ALA A 76 -32.57 -22.74 -2.77
CA ALA A 76 -32.32 -23.95 -3.55
C ALA A 76 -30.83 -24.13 -3.86
N ARG A 77 -30.40 -25.38 -4.06
CA ARG A 77 -29.01 -25.71 -4.43
C ARG A 77 -28.66 -25.25 -5.86
N ASP A 78 -29.69 -25.21 -6.71
CA ASP A 78 -29.58 -24.69 -8.09
C ASP A 78 -30.96 -24.20 -8.57
N PHE A 79 -30.99 -23.63 -9.79
CA PHE A 79 -32.21 -23.07 -10.36
C PHE A 79 -33.26 -24.14 -10.73
N ALA A 80 -32.84 -25.38 -11.03
CA ALA A 80 -33.76 -26.46 -11.29
C ALA A 80 -34.54 -26.87 -10.01
N ASP A 81 -33.84 -26.98 -8.89
CA ASP A 81 -34.45 -27.25 -7.60
C ASP A 81 -35.35 -26.10 -7.14
N PHE A 82 -34.97 -24.84 -7.40
CA PHE A 82 -35.84 -23.70 -7.14
C PHE A 82 -37.17 -23.79 -7.89
N LEU A 83 -37.14 -24.12 -9.18
CA LEU A 83 -38.37 -24.32 -9.96
C LEU A 83 -39.20 -25.55 -9.45
N ARG A 84 -38.55 -26.63 -9.06
CA ARG A 84 -39.22 -27.81 -8.49
C ARG A 84 -39.89 -27.49 -7.15
N LEU A 85 -39.30 -26.60 -6.36
CA LEU A 85 -39.91 -26.09 -5.13
C LEU A 85 -41.12 -25.22 -5.43
N LEU A 86 -41.04 -24.31 -6.44
CA LEU A 86 -42.23 -23.57 -6.89
C LEU A 86 -43.35 -24.48 -7.36
N LEU A 87 -43.03 -25.55 -8.10
CA LEU A 87 -44.01 -26.55 -8.53
C LEU A 87 -44.67 -27.28 -7.34
N ALA A 88 -43.99 -27.47 -6.22
CA ALA A 88 -44.49 -28.11 -5.05
C ALA A 88 -45.29 -27.19 -4.10
N CYS A 89 -44.87 -25.91 -4.02
CA CYS A 89 -45.40 -24.95 -3.04
C CYS A 89 -46.40 -23.96 -3.62
N GLY A 90 -46.51 -23.87 -4.95
CA GLY A 90 -47.47 -22.99 -5.63
C GLY A 90 -46.89 -21.60 -5.96
N ASP A 91 -46.10 -21.02 -5.08
CA ASP A 91 -45.40 -19.75 -5.29
C ASP A 91 -44.12 -19.60 -4.48
N ALA A 92 -43.48 -18.47 -4.58
CA ALA A 92 -42.19 -18.15 -3.92
C ALA A 92 -42.35 -17.67 -2.47
N ALA A 93 -43.56 -17.22 -2.05
CA ALA A 93 -43.80 -16.68 -0.71
C ALA A 93 -43.54 -17.72 0.37
N ALA A 94 -44.03 -18.96 0.15
CA ALA A 94 -43.78 -20.07 1.07
C ALA A 94 -42.28 -20.37 1.23
N LEU A 95 -41.51 -20.26 0.15
CA LEU A 95 -40.08 -20.55 0.15
C LEU A 95 -39.28 -19.42 0.86
N GLU A 96 -39.67 -18.17 0.64
CA GLU A 96 -39.03 -17.00 1.25
C GLU A 96 -39.20 -17.00 2.78
N GLN A 97 -40.37 -17.42 3.28
CA GLN A 97 -40.69 -17.38 4.70
C GLN A 97 -40.35 -18.68 5.46
N ALA A 98 -40.07 -19.78 4.78
CA ALA A 98 -39.80 -21.08 5.36
C ALA A 98 -38.71 -21.09 6.43
N TRP A 99 -37.74 -20.18 6.39
CA TRP A 99 -36.63 -20.12 7.34
C TRP A 99 -37.09 -19.82 8.77
N MET A 100 -38.22 -19.13 8.96
CA MET A 100 -38.75 -18.75 10.26
C MET A 100 -39.87 -19.69 10.76
N TRP A 101 -40.28 -20.67 9.95
CA TRP A 101 -41.40 -21.55 10.28
C TRP A 101 -40.94 -22.93 10.76
N GLY A 102 -41.86 -23.63 11.45
CA GLY A 102 -41.79 -25.06 11.62
C GLY A 102 -42.60 -25.78 10.55
N GLU A 103 -42.44 -27.11 10.41
CA GLU A 103 -43.11 -27.93 9.41
C GLU A 103 -44.63 -27.76 9.43
N ALA A 104 -45.26 -27.80 10.65
CA ALA A 104 -46.71 -27.64 10.79
C ALA A 104 -47.21 -26.27 10.28
N GLN A 105 -46.42 -25.20 10.43
CA GLN A 105 -46.79 -23.90 9.95
C GLN A 105 -46.59 -23.77 8.43
N PHE A 106 -45.53 -24.36 7.88
CA PHE A 106 -45.31 -24.45 6.44
C PHE A 106 -46.45 -25.19 5.74
N ASP A 107 -46.87 -26.38 6.27
CA ASP A 107 -47.97 -27.15 5.74
C ASP A 107 -49.31 -26.42 5.88
N ALA A 108 -49.52 -25.70 6.99
CA ALA A 108 -50.73 -24.90 7.18
C ALA A 108 -50.81 -23.78 6.14
N PHE A 109 -49.70 -23.07 5.90
CA PHE A 109 -49.63 -22.01 4.91
C PHE A 109 -49.98 -22.49 3.50
N LEU A 110 -49.44 -23.63 3.07
CA LEU A 110 -49.73 -24.21 1.75
C LEU A 110 -51.18 -24.60 1.61
N ARG A 111 -51.81 -25.13 2.67
CA ARG A 111 -53.24 -25.49 2.67
C ARG A 111 -54.18 -24.28 2.63
N GLU A 112 -53.80 -23.20 3.31
CA GLU A 112 -54.60 -21.97 3.41
C GLU A 112 -54.46 -21.08 2.17
N ASN A 113 -53.34 -21.25 1.40
CA ASN A 113 -53.04 -20.48 0.20
C ASN A 113 -52.88 -21.42 -1.01
N PRO A 114 -53.94 -22.08 -1.49
CA PRO A 114 -53.85 -22.91 -2.68
C PRO A 114 -53.57 -22.05 -3.92
N PRO A 115 -52.87 -22.60 -4.91
CA PRO A 115 -52.58 -21.87 -6.14
C PRO A 115 -53.86 -21.39 -6.86
N THR A 116 -53.84 -20.17 -7.38
CA THR A 116 -54.89 -19.64 -8.22
C THR A 116 -54.85 -20.28 -9.60
N ALA A 117 -55.93 -20.13 -10.42
CA ALA A 117 -55.97 -20.66 -11.78
C ALA A 117 -54.85 -20.11 -12.68
N GLU A 118 -54.40 -18.87 -12.47
CA GLU A 118 -53.27 -18.29 -13.16
C GLU A 118 -51.93 -18.91 -12.74
N GLN A 119 -51.75 -19.15 -11.42
CA GLN A 119 -50.59 -19.83 -10.92
C GLN A 119 -50.51 -21.27 -11.41
N GLU A 120 -51.65 -22.01 -11.38
CA GLU A 120 -51.71 -23.39 -11.90
C GLU A 120 -51.31 -23.43 -13.39
N ALA A 121 -51.80 -22.51 -14.20
CA ALA A 121 -51.43 -22.41 -15.63
C ALA A 121 -49.93 -22.16 -15.81
N CYS A 122 -49.35 -21.25 -15.01
CA CYS A 122 -47.93 -20.98 -15.00
C CYS A 122 -47.07 -22.18 -14.57
N LEU A 123 -47.46 -22.87 -13.47
CA LEU A 123 -46.81 -24.07 -13.00
C LEU A 123 -46.81 -25.19 -14.03
N ALA A 124 -47.99 -25.43 -14.69
CA ALA A 124 -48.11 -26.38 -15.78
C ALA A 124 -47.18 -26.07 -16.96
N ALA A 125 -47.07 -24.80 -17.33
CA ALA A 125 -46.17 -24.36 -18.38
C ALA A 125 -44.71 -24.60 -18.02
N VAL A 126 -44.31 -24.27 -16.79
CA VAL A 126 -42.94 -24.52 -16.28
C VAL A 126 -42.60 -26.02 -16.31
N ALA A 127 -43.51 -26.88 -15.79
CA ALA A 127 -43.32 -28.31 -15.80
C ALA A 127 -43.15 -28.87 -17.22
N ALA A 128 -44.05 -28.46 -18.14
CA ALA A 128 -44.08 -28.99 -19.51
C ALA A 128 -42.83 -28.51 -20.34
N GLN A 129 -42.52 -27.24 -20.29
CA GLN A 129 -41.45 -26.70 -21.13
C GLN A 129 -40.04 -27.06 -20.65
N LEU A 130 -39.86 -27.16 -19.35
CA LEU A 130 -38.54 -27.43 -18.76
C LEU A 130 -38.33 -28.91 -18.41
N GLY A 131 -39.44 -29.72 -18.42
CA GLY A 131 -39.42 -31.15 -18.12
C GLY A 131 -39.12 -31.42 -16.66
N LEU A 132 -39.69 -30.60 -15.76
CA LEU A 132 -39.47 -30.71 -14.30
C LEU A 132 -40.70 -31.31 -13.60
N THR A 133 -40.43 -32.01 -12.50
CA THR A 133 -41.48 -32.54 -11.59
C THR A 133 -41.38 -31.82 -10.25
N PRO A 134 -42.49 -31.66 -9.51
CA PRO A 134 -42.49 -31.08 -8.18
C PRO A 134 -41.46 -31.73 -7.25
N MET A 135 -40.96 -30.99 -6.28
CA MET A 135 -40.14 -31.53 -5.18
C MET A 135 -40.99 -32.43 -4.30
N GLU A 136 -40.56 -33.65 -4.02
CA GLU A 136 -41.34 -34.61 -3.25
C GLU A 136 -41.50 -34.21 -1.76
N HIS A 137 -40.43 -33.68 -1.17
CA HIS A 137 -40.37 -33.30 0.24
C HIS A 137 -39.81 -31.87 0.37
N PRO A 138 -40.56 -30.81 0.02
CA PRO A 138 -40.06 -29.45 -0.03
C PRO A 138 -39.58 -28.92 1.33
N TRP A 139 -40.31 -29.23 2.42
CA TRP A 139 -39.90 -28.82 3.76
C TRP A 139 -38.56 -29.44 4.18
N ALA A 140 -38.45 -30.77 4.06
CA ALA A 140 -37.23 -31.49 4.42
C ALA A 140 -36.00 -30.98 3.62
N TYR A 141 -36.20 -30.67 2.32
CA TYR A 141 -35.18 -30.11 1.45
C TYR A 141 -34.72 -28.74 1.96
N LEU A 142 -35.65 -27.83 2.26
CA LEU A 142 -35.34 -26.47 2.74
C LEU A 142 -34.64 -26.53 4.11
N LEU A 143 -35.11 -27.35 5.02
CA LEU A 143 -34.51 -27.55 6.35
C LEU A 143 -33.05 -28.02 6.24
N GLU A 144 -32.81 -29.05 5.43
CA GLU A 144 -31.43 -29.57 5.20
C GLU A 144 -30.51 -28.50 4.57
N LEU A 145 -31.02 -27.76 3.57
CA LEU A 145 -30.29 -26.73 2.90
C LEU A 145 -29.87 -25.60 3.87
N GLN A 146 -30.82 -25.12 4.67
CA GLN A 146 -30.59 -24.06 5.65
C GLN A 146 -29.66 -24.50 6.78
N ALA A 147 -29.83 -25.72 7.29
CA ALA A 147 -28.99 -26.31 8.34
C ALA A 147 -27.52 -26.49 7.86
N SER A 148 -27.34 -26.78 6.58
CA SER A 148 -26.01 -26.98 5.98
C SER A 148 -25.34 -25.67 5.49
N PHE A 149 -26.05 -24.56 5.50
CA PHE A 149 -25.59 -23.30 5.00
C PHE A 149 -24.84 -22.47 6.08
N ASP A 150 -23.68 -21.99 5.74
CA ASP A 150 -22.90 -21.09 6.58
C ASP A 150 -23.10 -19.62 6.13
N PRO A 151 -23.90 -18.81 6.87
CA PRO A 151 -24.17 -17.42 6.54
C PRO A 151 -22.93 -16.54 6.64
N GLY A 152 -21.90 -16.91 7.42
CA GLY A 152 -20.63 -16.19 7.54
C GLY A 152 -19.83 -16.13 6.23
N ARG A 153 -20.19 -16.94 5.23
CA ARG A 153 -19.59 -16.89 3.90
C ARG A 153 -20.14 -15.78 3.00
N ILE A 154 -21.27 -15.18 3.36
CA ILE A 154 -21.86 -14.06 2.61
C ILE A 154 -21.01 -12.82 2.85
N LYS A 155 -20.66 -12.11 1.77
CA LYS A 155 -19.96 -10.82 1.84
C LYS A 155 -20.93 -9.71 1.48
N TYR A 156 -20.94 -8.68 2.30
CA TYR A 156 -21.76 -7.49 2.09
C TYR A 156 -20.94 -6.29 1.61
N THR A 157 -21.61 -5.23 1.22
CA THR A 157 -21.01 -3.92 0.89
C THR A 157 -20.77 -3.12 2.17
N GLU A 158 -20.01 -2.02 2.10
CA GLU A 158 -19.84 -1.10 3.23
C GLU A 158 -21.17 -0.52 3.71
N GLU A 159 -22.10 -0.29 2.79
CA GLU A 159 -23.44 0.21 3.08
C GLU A 159 -24.20 -0.70 4.09
N TYR A 160 -24.09 -2.03 3.94
CA TYR A 160 -24.67 -2.98 4.89
C TYR A 160 -24.18 -2.72 6.32
N TYR A 161 -22.87 -2.63 6.50
CA TYR A 161 -22.28 -2.43 7.82
C TYR A 161 -22.61 -1.04 8.40
N ASN A 162 -22.67 -0.03 7.55
CA ASN A 162 -23.04 1.33 7.96
C ASN A 162 -24.52 1.42 8.40
N VAL A 163 -25.44 0.76 7.67
CA VAL A 163 -26.87 0.79 7.96
C VAL A 163 -27.22 -0.07 9.17
N THR A 164 -26.60 -1.25 9.26
CA THR A 164 -26.95 -2.24 10.29
C THR A 164 -26.22 -2.04 11.61
N GLY A 165 -25.09 -1.31 11.62
CA GLY A 165 -24.18 -1.21 12.76
C GLY A 165 -23.51 -2.54 13.12
N CYS A 166 -23.67 -3.58 12.30
CA CYS A 166 -22.95 -4.83 12.50
C CYS A 166 -21.45 -4.59 12.28
N PRO A 167 -20.58 -5.13 13.13
CA PRO A 167 -19.15 -5.09 12.83
C PRO A 167 -18.92 -5.86 11.51
N ALA A 168 -18.16 -5.22 10.59
CA ALA A 168 -17.68 -5.96 9.43
C ALA A 168 -16.98 -7.21 9.94
N ALA A 169 -17.33 -8.39 9.41
CA ALA A 169 -16.57 -9.58 9.72
C ALA A 169 -15.11 -9.26 9.42
N GLU A 170 -14.23 -9.39 10.42
CA GLU A 170 -12.81 -9.20 10.18
C GLU A 170 -12.45 -10.02 8.95
N PRO A 171 -11.85 -9.41 7.92
CA PRO A 171 -11.49 -10.15 6.73
C PRO A 171 -10.61 -11.30 7.21
N ALA A 172 -11.02 -12.54 6.92
CA ALA A 172 -10.22 -13.73 7.24
C ALA A 172 -8.79 -13.39 6.82
N GLU A 173 -7.83 -13.44 7.76
CA GLU A 173 -6.46 -13.03 7.50
C GLU A 173 -6.02 -13.63 6.17
N PRO A 174 -5.66 -12.79 5.18
CA PRO A 174 -5.31 -13.32 3.88
C PRO A 174 -4.12 -14.25 4.06
N ASP A 175 -4.22 -15.48 3.52
CA ASP A 175 -3.11 -16.44 3.52
C ASP A 175 -1.79 -15.72 3.25
N TRP A 176 -0.77 -15.96 4.08
CA TRP A 176 0.55 -15.39 3.87
C TRP A 176 1.10 -15.81 2.51
N LYS A 177 1.23 -14.88 1.58
CA LYS A 177 1.71 -15.12 0.23
C LYS A 177 2.66 -14.01 -0.20
N VAL A 178 3.86 -14.39 -0.60
CA VAL A 178 4.89 -13.47 -1.09
C VAL A 178 5.06 -13.65 -2.59
N PHE A 179 5.00 -12.53 -3.32
CA PHE A 179 5.12 -12.48 -4.78
C PHE A 179 6.38 -11.71 -5.19
N PHE A 180 7.01 -12.09 -6.28
CA PHE A 180 8.23 -11.45 -6.75
C PHE A 180 8.08 -9.94 -7.00
N GLY A 181 6.97 -9.51 -7.59
CA GLY A 181 6.67 -8.11 -7.86
C GLY A 181 5.81 -7.43 -6.77
N GLY A 182 5.65 -8.07 -5.61
CA GLY A 182 4.84 -7.58 -4.50
C GLY A 182 5.68 -7.01 -3.36
N GLY A 183 5.12 -6.03 -2.65
CA GLY A 183 5.63 -5.56 -1.35
C GLY A 183 4.96 -6.31 -0.19
N PHE A 184 4.99 -5.71 0.99
CA PHE A 184 4.26 -6.18 2.17
C PHE A 184 2.74 -6.03 2.01
N TRP A 185 2.28 -5.11 1.17
CA TRP A 185 0.86 -4.84 0.86
C TRP A 185 0.20 -5.88 -0.07
N GLY A 186 0.94 -6.94 -0.40
CA GLY A 186 0.52 -7.95 -1.36
C GLY A 186 0.64 -7.43 -2.81
N GLY A 187 0.79 -8.34 -3.76
CA GLY A 187 0.84 -8.02 -5.19
C GLY A 187 -0.38 -8.61 -5.87
N ARG A 188 -1.16 -7.79 -6.57
CA ARG A 188 -2.19 -8.24 -7.51
C ARG A 188 -1.61 -8.54 -8.89
N GLY A 189 -0.43 -9.21 -8.94
CA GLY A 189 0.17 -9.61 -10.20
C GLY A 189 -0.30 -11.02 -10.61
N ASN A 190 -0.22 -11.33 -11.92
CA ASN A 190 -0.49 -12.67 -12.47
C ASN A 190 0.58 -13.71 -12.10
N GLY A 191 1.47 -13.42 -11.15
CA GLY A 191 2.52 -14.32 -10.70
C GLY A 191 2.02 -15.35 -9.68
N ARG A 192 2.69 -16.49 -9.62
CA ARG A 192 2.50 -17.46 -8.53
C ARG A 192 3.26 -16.99 -7.30
N ALA A 193 2.70 -17.21 -6.11
CA ALA A 193 3.38 -16.98 -4.85
C ALA A 193 4.67 -17.83 -4.77
N GLY A 194 5.70 -17.28 -4.13
CA GLY A 194 6.94 -17.97 -3.87
C GLY A 194 6.77 -19.11 -2.87
N THR A 195 7.60 -20.14 -3.01
CA THR A 195 7.73 -21.18 -1.99
C THR A 195 8.62 -20.66 -0.89
N GLU A 196 8.11 -20.62 0.33
CA GLU A 196 8.86 -20.20 1.51
C GLU A 196 10.00 -21.18 1.84
N LEU A 197 11.15 -20.60 2.14
CA LEU A 197 12.34 -21.26 2.66
C LEU A 197 12.68 -20.58 3.97
N ARG A 198 12.38 -21.18 5.10
CA ARG A 198 12.72 -20.66 6.42
C ARG A 198 14.22 -20.71 6.63
N LEU A 199 14.80 -19.59 7.05
CA LEU A 199 16.23 -19.42 7.24
C LEU A 199 16.57 -19.19 8.72
N GLU A 200 15.81 -18.35 9.41
CA GLU A 200 15.94 -18.04 10.84
C GLU A 200 17.37 -17.60 11.25
N THR A 201 18.10 -17.02 10.27
CA THR A 201 19.47 -16.56 10.48
C THR A 201 19.46 -15.23 11.24
N GLN A 202 20.25 -15.14 12.31
CA GLN A 202 20.42 -13.95 13.13
C GLN A 202 21.87 -13.50 13.10
N PHE A 203 22.10 -12.18 13.09
CA PHE A 203 23.44 -11.59 13.09
C PHE A 203 23.40 -10.15 13.59
N ASP A 204 24.56 -9.64 13.99
CA ASP A 204 24.74 -8.23 14.34
C ASP A 204 25.54 -7.54 13.25
N TRP A 205 25.03 -6.39 12.79
CA TRP A 205 25.69 -5.57 11.78
C TRP A 205 25.33 -4.10 12.00
N ALA A 206 26.31 -3.22 11.83
CA ALA A 206 26.14 -1.77 11.98
C ALA A 206 25.53 -1.36 13.36
N GLY A 207 25.94 -2.08 14.43
CA GLY A 207 25.44 -1.84 15.78
C GLY A 207 23.98 -2.22 16.02
N ARG A 208 23.37 -2.99 15.11
CA ARG A 208 21.97 -3.42 15.16
C ARG A 208 21.86 -4.94 15.07
N HIS A 209 20.82 -5.48 15.68
CA HIS A 209 20.46 -6.88 15.56
C HIS A 209 19.56 -7.13 14.37
N TRP A 210 19.90 -8.10 13.53
CA TRP A 210 19.21 -8.43 12.29
C TRP A 210 18.76 -9.88 12.28
N VAL A 211 17.63 -10.11 11.62
CA VAL A 211 17.08 -11.44 11.40
C VAL A 211 16.71 -11.58 9.91
N VAL A 212 17.14 -12.68 9.29
CA VAL A 212 16.63 -13.11 7.98
C VAL A 212 15.70 -14.29 8.22
N PRO A 213 14.40 -14.05 8.38
CA PRO A 213 13.46 -15.11 8.75
C PRO A 213 13.21 -16.10 7.62
N ALA A 214 13.10 -15.62 6.38
CA ALA A 214 12.78 -16.45 5.24
C ALA A 214 13.25 -15.87 3.89
N ALA A 215 13.36 -16.75 2.91
CA ALA A 215 13.43 -16.42 1.50
C ALA A 215 12.29 -17.12 0.74
N TYR A 216 11.84 -16.53 -0.37
CA TYR A 216 10.71 -17.02 -1.17
C TYR A 216 11.14 -17.26 -2.61
N ALA A 217 11.14 -18.51 -3.01
CA ALA A 217 11.54 -18.88 -4.37
C ALA A 217 10.35 -18.72 -5.33
N CYS A 218 10.33 -17.59 -6.03
CA CYS A 218 9.33 -17.22 -7.01
C CYS A 218 9.69 -17.67 -8.43
N GLY A 219 8.76 -17.51 -9.38
CA GLY A 219 9.01 -17.84 -10.79
C GLY A 219 10.11 -17.00 -11.42
N LYS A 220 10.19 -15.70 -11.12
CA LYS A 220 11.15 -14.75 -11.72
C LYS A 220 12.45 -14.60 -10.94
N GLY A 221 12.47 -14.97 -9.66
CA GLY A 221 13.61 -14.72 -8.80
C GLY A 221 13.39 -15.18 -7.36
N LEU A 222 14.29 -14.75 -6.49
CA LEU A 222 14.27 -15.01 -5.05
C LEU A 222 13.88 -13.70 -4.32
N VAL A 223 12.93 -13.78 -3.42
CA VAL A 223 12.57 -12.68 -2.51
C VAL A 223 13.15 -13.02 -1.13
N VAL A 224 13.80 -12.07 -0.49
CA VAL A 224 14.40 -12.26 0.84
C VAL A 224 13.87 -11.18 1.78
N ASP A 225 13.36 -11.60 2.92
CA ASP A 225 12.95 -10.71 3.98
C ASP A 225 14.10 -10.56 4.99
N VAL A 226 14.42 -9.31 5.33
CA VAL A 226 15.49 -8.94 6.26
C VAL A 226 14.92 -7.97 7.27
N CYS A 227 15.01 -8.29 8.55
CA CYS A 227 14.36 -7.56 9.62
C CYS A 227 15.42 -7.00 10.59
N MET A 228 15.38 -5.71 10.86
CA MET A 228 16.24 -5.04 11.85
C MET A 228 15.44 -4.73 13.10
N ARG A 229 15.98 -5.10 14.24
CA ARG A 229 15.40 -4.81 15.55
C ARG A 229 15.89 -3.47 16.08
N ALA A 230 14.97 -2.72 16.71
CA ALA A 230 15.26 -1.53 17.50
C ALA A 230 14.58 -1.64 18.88
N GLU A 231 15.28 -1.24 19.94
CA GLU A 231 14.71 -1.27 21.27
C GLU A 231 13.65 -0.16 21.46
N ALA A 232 12.54 -0.49 22.10
CA ALA A 232 11.46 0.47 22.33
C ALA A 232 11.93 1.72 23.12
N ASP A 233 12.92 1.56 24.02
CA ASP A 233 13.49 2.67 24.78
C ASP A 233 14.31 3.62 23.90
N GLU A 234 14.99 3.12 22.88
CA GLU A 234 15.69 3.96 21.90
C GLU A 234 14.69 4.77 21.08
N ILE A 235 13.62 4.12 20.62
CA ILE A 235 12.56 4.80 19.87
C ILE A 235 11.91 5.90 20.72
N ARG A 236 11.58 5.61 21.98
CA ARG A 236 11.01 6.62 22.89
C ARG A 236 11.97 7.80 23.12
N ARG A 237 13.27 7.54 23.29
CA ARG A 237 14.26 8.61 23.40
C ARG A 237 14.35 9.45 22.15
N PHE A 238 14.39 8.82 20.98
CA PHE A 238 14.39 9.50 19.68
C PHE A 238 13.17 10.42 19.51
N LEU A 239 11.96 9.88 19.70
CA LEU A 239 10.72 10.64 19.60
C LEU A 239 10.70 11.83 20.56
N LYS A 240 11.20 11.66 21.80
CA LYS A 240 11.29 12.74 22.80
C LYS A 240 12.35 13.79 22.45
N THR A 241 13.51 13.37 21.95
CA THR A 241 14.64 14.27 21.62
C THR A 241 14.23 15.23 20.50
N TRP A 242 13.49 14.75 19.53
CA TRP A 242 13.10 15.52 18.35
C TRP A 242 11.65 16.06 18.43
N ASP A 243 10.98 15.89 19.58
CA ASP A 243 9.58 16.30 19.79
C ASP A 243 8.62 15.81 18.68
N LEU A 244 8.84 14.58 18.23
CA LEU A 244 8.04 13.93 17.21
C LEU A 244 6.80 13.28 17.85
N SER A 245 5.93 14.12 18.46
CA SER A 245 4.64 13.67 18.97
C SER A 245 3.59 13.70 17.84
N GLN A 246 2.52 12.90 18.00
CA GLN A 246 1.43 12.82 17.02
C GLN A 246 0.69 14.13 16.74
N GLU A 247 0.79 15.08 17.66
CA GLU A 247 0.16 16.40 17.55
C GLU A 247 1.02 17.39 16.73
N ASN A 248 2.30 17.07 16.53
CA ASN A 248 3.29 17.93 15.90
C ASN A 248 3.90 17.24 14.67
N ASP A 249 3.04 16.85 13.71
CA ASP A 249 3.48 16.14 12.47
C ASP A 249 4.06 17.08 11.40
N SER A 250 4.34 18.35 11.74
CA SER A 250 4.93 19.28 10.79
C SER A 250 6.46 19.14 10.76
N ARG A 251 6.95 18.18 9.96
CA ARG A 251 8.36 18.12 9.54
C ARG A 251 8.85 19.42 8.89
N ASP A 252 7.92 20.26 8.46
CA ASP A 252 8.14 21.58 7.86
C ASP A 252 8.79 22.58 8.81
N ASN A 253 8.82 22.29 10.11
CA ASN A 253 9.44 23.16 11.13
C ASN A 253 10.94 22.88 11.37
N PHE A 254 11.51 21.84 10.76
CA PHE A 254 12.91 21.48 10.93
C PHE A 254 13.76 22.04 9.80
N THR A 255 14.95 22.53 10.15
CA THR A 255 15.95 22.90 9.13
C THR A 255 16.41 21.67 8.35
N PRO A 256 16.97 21.83 7.12
CA PRO A 256 17.49 20.70 6.35
C PRO A 256 18.52 19.87 7.10
N GLU A 257 19.35 20.52 7.94
CA GLU A 257 20.32 19.82 8.78
C GLU A 257 19.64 19.02 9.90
N GLN A 258 18.63 19.59 10.55
CA GLN A 258 17.85 18.89 11.57
C GLN A 258 17.13 17.68 10.96
N GLN A 259 16.56 17.81 9.76
CA GLN A 259 15.96 16.68 9.05
C GLN A 259 16.97 15.59 8.74
N LEU A 260 18.18 15.96 8.30
CA LEU A 260 19.26 15.03 8.07
C LEU A 260 19.67 14.32 9.37
N GLN A 261 19.78 15.05 10.47
CA GLN A 261 20.12 14.48 11.77
C GLN A 261 19.00 13.57 12.30
N ILE A 262 17.72 13.94 12.11
CA ILE A 262 16.56 13.09 12.43
C ILE A 262 16.64 11.76 11.68
N ASP A 263 16.96 11.80 10.38
CA ASP A 263 17.11 10.60 9.55
C ASP A 263 18.24 9.69 10.06
N LEU A 264 19.37 10.28 10.51
CA LEU A 264 20.51 9.56 11.06
C LEU A 264 20.23 8.98 12.45
N ASP A 265 19.55 9.74 13.31
CA ASP A 265 19.23 9.36 14.68
C ASP A 265 18.07 8.35 14.76
N ASN A 266 17.27 8.23 13.69
CA ASN A 266 16.09 7.37 13.68
C ASN A 266 16.50 5.88 13.86
N PRO A 267 16.11 5.22 14.96
CA PRO A 267 16.46 3.83 15.21
C PRO A 267 15.91 2.85 14.16
N LEU A 268 14.88 3.26 13.39
CA LEU A 268 14.26 2.48 12.33
C LEU A 268 14.63 3.00 10.91
N GLY A 269 15.59 3.95 10.82
CA GLY A 269 15.89 4.72 9.60
C GLY A 269 17.00 4.16 8.72
N MET A 270 17.54 2.99 8.98
CA MET A 270 18.65 2.44 8.21
C MET A 270 18.26 2.13 6.75
N ARG A 271 19.18 2.34 5.82
CA ARG A 271 18.97 2.11 4.37
C ARG A 271 19.91 1.02 3.85
N PRO A 272 19.58 -0.26 4.05
CA PRO A 272 20.41 -1.36 3.57
C PRO A 272 20.35 -1.46 2.03
N ASP A 273 21.48 -1.83 1.43
CA ASP A 273 21.64 -2.11 0.01
C ASP A 273 22.26 -3.50 -0.19
N PRO A 274 21.51 -4.57 0.12
CA PRO A 274 22.05 -5.91 0.17
C PRO A 274 22.37 -6.44 -1.22
N GLN A 275 23.43 -7.26 -1.30
CA GLN A 275 23.73 -8.08 -2.46
C GLN A 275 23.52 -9.55 -2.10
N LEU A 276 23.04 -10.33 -3.03
CA LEU A 276 22.73 -11.75 -2.82
C LEU A 276 23.51 -12.62 -3.78
N THR A 277 24.20 -13.60 -3.24
CA THR A 277 24.95 -14.60 -4.01
C THR A 277 24.32 -15.98 -3.83
N LEU A 278 23.95 -16.62 -4.94
CA LEU A 278 23.37 -17.95 -4.97
C LEU A 278 24.32 -18.92 -5.66
N ASN A 279 24.74 -19.99 -4.97
CA ASN A 279 25.69 -20.98 -5.49
C ASN A 279 26.95 -20.34 -6.10
N GLY A 280 27.46 -19.27 -5.50
CA GLY A 280 28.63 -18.52 -5.97
C GLY A 280 28.35 -17.54 -7.14
N GLN A 281 27.09 -17.39 -7.56
CA GLN A 281 26.69 -16.44 -8.61
C GLN A 281 25.92 -15.26 -8.00
N PRO A 282 26.32 -14.01 -8.27
CA PRO A 282 25.59 -12.84 -7.80
C PRO A 282 24.24 -12.73 -8.51
N LEU A 283 23.20 -12.41 -7.77
CA LEU A 283 21.88 -12.13 -8.29
C LEU A 283 21.65 -10.62 -8.39
N GLN A 284 20.98 -10.20 -9.45
CA GLN A 284 20.66 -8.79 -9.66
C GLN A 284 19.46 -8.37 -8.78
N LEU A 285 19.63 -7.33 -7.96
CA LEU A 285 18.54 -6.69 -7.25
C LEU A 285 17.59 -6.04 -8.25
N SER A 286 16.31 -6.37 -8.17
CA SER A 286 15.24 -5.80 -8.99
C SER A 286 14.57 -4.63 -8.29
N HIS A 287 14.12 -4.86 -7.06
CA HIS A 287 13.49 -3.84 -6.22
C HIS A 287 13.50 -4.27 -4.76
N GLY A 288 13.24 -3.31 -3.89
CA GLY A 288 13.05 -3.53 -2.46
C GLY A 288 11.95 -2.62 -1.92
N CYS A 289 11.36 -3.02 -0.81
CA CYS A 289 10.43 -2.19 -0.05
C CYS A 289 10.68 -2.38 1.44
N THR A 290 10.30 -1.37 2.22
CA THR A 290 10.46 -1.37 3.67
C THR A 290 9.16 -0.93 4.32
N VAL A 291 8.80 -1.56 5.42
CA VAL A 291 7.74 -1.14 6.33
C VAL A 291 8.28 -1.20 7.75
N CYS A 292 7.92 -0.22 8.57
CA CYS A 292 8.37 -0.15 9.95
C CYS A 292 7.23 -0.48 10.92
N TYR A 293 7.56 -1.22 11.96
CA TYR A 293 6.70 -1.41 13.12
C TYR A 293 7.27 -0.62 14.30
N ASN A 294 6.48 0.28 14.85
CA ASN A 294 6.84 1.08 16.02
C ASN A 294 5.90 0.77 17.19
N PRO A 295 6.37 0.08 18.24
CA PRO A 295 5.55 -0.27 19.41
C PRO A 295 5.12 0.95 20.24
N CYS A 296 5.81 2.10 20.09
CA CYS A 296 5.52 3.32 20.81
C CYS A 296 4.35 4.14 20.20
N LEU A 297 3.89 3.76 19.01
CA LEU A 297 2.71 4.36 18.38
C LEU A 297 1.43 3.68 18.85
N PRO A 298 0.30 4.43 19.01
CA PRO A 298 -1.02 3.83 19.20
C PRO A 298 -1.39 2.88 18.06
N GLY A 299 -2.24 1.87 18.36
CA GLY A 299 -2.62 0.83 17.39
C GLY A 299 -3.20 1.37 16.07
N SER A 300 -3.97 2.48 16.12
CA SER A 300 -4.56 3.14 14.93
C SER A 300 -3.52 3.70 13.94
N PHE A 301 -2.26 3.89 14.36
CA PHE A 301 -1.17 4.40 13.53
C PHE A 301 -0.14 3.34 13.16
N ARG A 302 -0.37 2.10 13.55
CA ARG A 302 0.51 0.98 13.18
C ARG A 302 0.11 0.43 11.82
N SER A 303 1.11 0.02 11.04
CA SER A 303 0.86 -0.64 9.75
C SER A 303 0.34 -2.07 9.98
N PRO A 304 -0.87 -2.41 9.47
CA PRO A 304 -1.38 -3.77 9.53
C PRO A 304 -0.46 -4.80 8.85
N GLU A 305 0.27 -4.36 7.80
CA GLU A 305 1.22 -5.20 7.09
C GLU A 305 2.44 -5.52 7.96
N ALA A 306 2.91 -4.55 8.74
CA ALA A 306 3.99 -4.77 9.68
C ALA A 306 3.56 -5.74 10.79
N GLU A 307 2.39 -5.52 11.41
CA GLU A 307 1.85 -6.40 12.45
C GLU A 307 1.67 -7.85 11.95
N ARG A 308 1.10 -8.01 10.76
CA ARG A 308 0.96 -9.32 10.12
C ARG A 308 2.32 -9.99 9.85
N THR A 309 3.33 -9.20 9.46
CA THR A 309 4.68 -9.73 9.22
C THR A 309 5.33 -10.19 10.54
N LEU A 310 5.17 -9.43 11.60
CA LEU A 310 5.64 -9.82 12.93
C LEU A 310 5.00 -11.13 13.38
N CYS A 311 3.68 -11.23 13.24
CA CYS A 311 2.92 -12.43 13.60
C CYS A 311 3.41 -13.65 12.80
N HIS A 312 3.57 -13.52 11.46
CA HIS A 312 4.03 -14.62 10.61
C HIS A 312 5.41 -15.15 10.99
N TYR A 313 6.34 -14.26 11.32
CA TYR A 313 7.71 -14.64 11.67
C TYR A 313 7.93 -14.86 13.18
N GLY A 314 6.93 -14.61 14.03
CA GLY A 314 7.04 -14.71 15.47
C GLY A 314 8.00 -13.69 16.07
N LEU A 315 8.09 -12.49 15.48
CA LEU A 315 8.95 -11.42 15.97
C LEU A 315 8.32 -10.74 17.19
N ASP A 316 9.17 -10.30 18.14
CA ASP A 316 8.74 -9.70 19.40
C ASP A 316 8.09 -8.32 19.16
N ALA A 317 6.77 -8.21 19.37
CA ALA A 317 6.02 -6.98 19.22
C ALA A 317 6.31 -5.92 20.32
N ALA A 318 7.08 -6.25 21.35
CA ALA A 318 7.56 -5.27 22.33
C ALA A 318 8.71 -4.42 21.78
N CYS A 319 9.36 -4.86 20.71
CA CYS A 319 10.46 -4.17 20.03
C CYS A 319 9.97 -3.47 18.75
N GLY A 320 10.70 -2.44 18.33
CA GLY A 320 10.55 -1.87 17.00
C GLY A 320 11.22 -2.72 15.94
N TRP A 321 10.68 -2.71 14.74
CA TRP A 321 11.20 -3.46 13.61
C TRP A 321 11.19 -2.66 12.32
N MET A 322 12.31 -2.65 11.63
CA MET A 322 12.37 -2.27 10.22
C MET A 322 12.35 -3.56 9.39
N LEU A 323 11.28 -3.75 8.63
CA LEU A 323 11.04 -4.96 7.84
C LEU A 323 11.33 -4.63 6.38
N CYS A 324 12.36 -5.23 5.83
CA CYS A 324 12.79 -5.04 4.45
C CYS A 324 12.52 -6.29 3.63
N ARG A 325 12.01 -6.13 2.42
CA ARG A 325 11.80 -7.19 1.43
C ARG A 325 12.53 -6.85 0.16
N PHE A 326 13.45 -7.71 -0.27
CA PHE A 326 14.27 -7.52 -1.45
C PHE A 326 14.01 -8.62 -2.48
N SER A 327 13.82 -8.23 -3.74
CA SER A 327 13.56 -9.15 -4.85
C SER A 327 14.75 -9.20 -5.79
N PHE A 328 15.35 -10.39 -5.97
CA PHE A 328 16.52 -10.63 -6.80
C PHE A 328 16.15 -11.51 -7.98
N LEU A 329 16.54 -11.12 -9.19
CA LEU A 329 16.29 -11.88 -10.41
C LEU A 329 17.15 -13.14 -10.47
N TRP A 330 16.59 -14.26 -10.99
CA TRP A 330 17.44 -15.40 -11.33
C TRP A 330 18.45 -15.02 -12.41
N ALA A 331 19.69 -15.48 -12.28
CA ALA A 331 20.74 -15.26 -13.29
C ALA A 331 20.43 -15.91 -14.65
N GLY A 332 19.45 -16.78 -14.73
CA GLY A 332 19.04 -17.48 -15.94
C GLY A 332 17.53 -17.67 -16.05
N LYS A 333 17.07 -18.23 -17.19
CA LYS A 333 15.63 -18.43 -17.47
C LYS A 333 14.96 -19.51 -16.60
N ARG A 334 15.72 -20.37 -15.94
CA ARG A 334 15.19 -21.46 -15.10
C ARG A 334 15.55 -21.24 -13.65
N ARG A 335 14.63 -21.58 -12.74
CA ARG A 335 14.88 -21.59 -11.29
C ARG A 335 16.02 -22.58 -10.99
N PRO A 336 17.14 -22.12 -10.40
CA PRO A 336 18.23 -22.99 -10.02
C PRO A 336 17.90 -23.77 -8.73
N LYS A 337 18.62 -24.87 -8.49
CA LYS A 337 18.59 -25.54 -7.19
C LYS A 337 19.39 -24.69 -6.19
N ILE A 338 18.77 -24.30 -5.10
CA ILE A 338 19.43 -23.54 -4.03
C ILE A 338 20.28 -24.52 -3.22
N ARG A 339 21.59 -24.28 -3.14
CA ARG A 339 22.55 -25.08 -2.36
C ARG A 339 23.27 -24.23 -1.33
N THR A 340 23.72 -23.06 -1.75
CA THR A 340 24.37 -22.07 -0.90
C THR A 340 23.75 -20.72 -1.17
N LEU A 341 23.53 -19.94 -0.13
CA LEU A 341 22.96 -18.60 -0.22
C LEU A 341 23.74 -17.69 0.74
N THR A 342 24.32 -16.63 0.23
CA THR A 342 25.07 -15.64 1.02
C THR A 342 24.49 -14.27 0.77
N LEU A 343 24.15 -13.55 1.83
CA LEU A 343 23.68 -12.18 1.83
C LEU A 343 24.85 -11.28 2.25
N MET A 344 25.30 -10.39 1.39
CA MET A 344 26.22 -9.33 1.74
C MET A 344 25.41 -8.11 2.17
N MET A 345 25.55 -7.73 3.42
CA MET A 345 24.95 -6.52 3.98
C MET A 345 25.86 -5.32 3.70
N ARG A 346 25.27 -4.32 3.07
CA ARG A 346 25.90 -3.02 2.77
C ARG A 346 24.91 -1.92 3.11
N GLN A 347 25.41 -0.77 3.53
CA GLN A 347 24.58 0.43 3.69
C GLN A 347 24.73 1.31 2.44
N ARG A 348 23.63 1.90 1.97
CA ARG A 348 23.71 3.00 1.01
C ARG A 348 24.47 4.17 1.62
N PRO A 349 25.35 4.81 0.86
CA PRO A 349 25.96 6.03 1.33
C PRO A 349 24.87 7.01 1.80
N CYS A 350 25.10 7.59 2.96
CA CYS A 350 24.21 8.58 3.57
C CYS A 350 24.95 9.89 3.77
N ARG A 351 24.20 10.99 3.78
CA ARG A 351 24.76 12.30 4.10
C ARG A 351 24.91 12.42 5.59
N VAL A 352 26.04 12.99 6.00
CA VAL A 352 26.35 13.25 7.40
C VAL A 352 26.70 14.74 7.50
N PRO A 353 26.10 15.49 8.44
CA PRO A 353 26.45 16.88 8.66
C PRO A 353 27.88 17.00 9.17
N GLY A 354 28.57 18.02 8.73
CA GLY A 354 29.92 18.36 9.11
C GLY A 354 30.00 19.71 9.84
N PRO A 355 31.18 20.28 9.95
CA PRO A 355 31.37 21.55 10.65
C PRO A 355 30.76 22.73 9.89
N HIS A 356 30.30 23.71 10.65
CA HIS A 356 29.83 25.02 10.16
C HIS A 356 30.96 26.01 10.02
N PHE A 357 30.84 26.96 9.09
CA PHE A 357 31.78 28.01 8.90
C PHE A 357 31.16 29.26 8.25
N LYS A 358 31.79 30.40 8.44
CA LYS A 358 31.44 31.65 7.78
C LYS A 358 32.65 32.14 6.97
N VAL A 359 32.40 32.82 5.87
CA VAL A 359 33.41 33.47 5.04
C VAL A 359 32.90 34.85 4.67
N HIS A 360 33.82 35.80 4.59
CA HIS A 360 33.47 37.20 4.41
C HIS A 360 34.00 37.78 3.09
N ALA A 361 35.09 37.19 2.53
CA ALA A 361 35.72 37.71 1.33
C ALA A 361 36.43 36.62 0.51
N PRO A 362 36.65 36.84 -0.78
CA PRO A 362 37.58 36.04 -1.57
C PRO A 362 38.97 35.97 -0.90
N GLY A 363 39.55 34.77 -0.87
CA GLY A 363 40.82 34.50 -0.20
C GLY A 363 40.65 33.87 1.21
N ASP A 364 39.46 33.94 1.82
CA ASP A 364 39.19 33.26 3.07
C ASP A 364 39.34 31.75 2.90
N SER A 365 39.75 31.08 3.98
CA SER A 365 39.93 29.61 4.01
C SER A 365 39.39 29.00 5.25
N PHE A 366 38.89 27.75 5.09
CA PHE A 366 38.36 26.93 6.18
C PHE A 366 38.89 25.50 6.07
N THR A 367 39.41 24.97 7.17
CA THR A 367 39.94 23.59 7.21
C THR A 367 39.03 22.69 8.03
N PHE A 368 38.77 21.51 7.48
CA PHE A 368 37.94 20.50 8.14
C PHE A 368 38.45 19.10 7.84
N ARG A 369 38.05 18.14 8.69
CA ARG A 369 38.48 16.75 8.59
C ARG A 369 37.35 15.88 8.13
N HIS A 370 37.61 14.98 7.16
CA HIS A 370 36.64 13.99 6.71
C HIS A 370 36.45 12.90 7.79
N PRO A 371 35.19 12.60 8.22
CA PRO A 371 34.96 11.76 9.40
C PRO A 371 35.37 10.29 9.23
N VAL A 372 35.36 9.76 8.01
CA VAL A 372 35.70 8.37 7.72
C VAL A 372 37.15 8.22 7.26
N SER A 373 37.58 8.96 6.24
CA SER A 373 38.95 8.84 5.72
C SER A 373 39.99 9.49 6.59
N GLY A 374 39.61 10.40 7.49
CA GLY A 374 40.51 11.17 8.33
C GLY A 374 41.35 12.19 7.58
N THR A 375 41.04 12.42 6.29
CA THR A 375 41.75 13.41 5.44
C THR A 375 41.37 14.83 5.84
N ASP A 376 42.38 15.70 6.02
CA ASP A 376 42.15 17.11 6.27
C ASP A 376 42.02 17.84 4.93
N TYR A 377 40.91 18.56 4.73
CA TYR A 377 40.60 19.37 3.58
C TYR A 377 40.66 20.86 3.92
N THR A 378 41.18 21.65 3.02
CA THR A 378 41.13 23.12 3.10
C THR A 378 40.26 23.64 1.96
N LEU A 379 39.14 24.30 2.32
CA LEU A 379 38.32 25.09 1.43
C LEU A 379 38.97 26.48 1.29
N GLN A 380 39.10 26.95 0.07
CA GLN A 380 39.57 28.34 -0.22
C GLN A 380 38.54 29.02 -1.09
N VAL A 381 38.05 30.18 -0.63
CA VAL A 381 37.07 31.00 -1.35
C VAL A 381 37.76 31.71 -2.49
N GLN A 382 37.26 31.54 -3.69
CA GLN A 382 37.74 32.23 -4.91
C GLN A 382 36.89 33.45 -5.22
N GLU A 383 35.59 33.35 -5.02
CA GLU A 383 34.62 34.40 -5.29
C GLU A 383 33.46 34.30 -4.30
N LEU A 384 33.00 35.47 -3.84
CA LEU A 384 31.83 35.59 -2.98
C LEU A 384 31.03 36.80 -3.46
N ALA A 385 29.78 36.59 -3.89
CA ALA A 385 28.97 37.64 -4.48
C ALA A 385 27.50 37.50 -4.05
N GLN A 386 26.86 38.61 -3.77
CA GLN A 386 25.40 38.69 -3.64
C GLN A 386 24.80 38.79 -5.04
N GLU A 387 23.83 37.92 -5.30
CA GLU A 387 23.24 37.81 -6.62
C GLU A 387 21.72 37.88 -6.54
N THR A 388 21.09 38.16 -7.68
CA THR A 388 19.64 38.20 -7.80
C THR A 388 19.23 37.44 -9.05
N LEU A 389 18.26 36.51 -8.93
CA LEU A 389 17.70 35.80 -10.07
C LEU A 389 17.07 36.78 -11.07
N PRO A 390 17.29 36.61 -12.38
CA PRO A 390 16.75 37.51 -13.41
C PRO A 390 15.24 37.56 -13.35
N ARG A 391 14.66 38.76 -13.37
CA ARG A 391 13.20 38.96 -13.47
C ARG A 391 12.73 38.39 -14.81
N GLY A 392 11.95 37.36 -14.78
CA GLY A 392 11.41 36.64 -15.97
C GLY A 392 11.66 35.13 -15.94
N LEU A 393 12.58 34.65 -15.10
CA LEU A 393 12.70 33.22 -14.82
C LEU A 393 11.71 32.74 -13.77
N LEU A 394 11.25 33.63 -12.89
CA LEU A 394 10.32 33.32 -11.80
C LEU A 394 9.22 34.38 -11.74
N THR A 395 8.05 34.00 -11.23
CA THR A 395 6.96 34.94 -10.99
C THR A 395 7.28 35.85 -9.80
N ALA A 396 6.56 36.98 -9.64
CA ALA A 396 6.78 38.00 -8.60
C ALA A 396 6.67 37.48 -7.14
N PHE A 397 6.35 36.21 -6.96
CA PHE A 397 6.05 35.57 -5.67
C PHE A 397 7.12 34.59 -5.20
N TYR A 398 8.25 34.53 -5.90
CA TYR A 398 9.40 33.71 -5.51
C TYR A 398 10.50 34.59 -4.93
N PRO A 399 11.19 34.11 -3.87
CA PRO A 399 12.39 34.77 -3.40
C PRO A 399 13.49 34.74 -4.49
N THR A 400 14.27 35.82 -4.63
CA THR A 400 15.21 35.98 -5.75
C THR A 400 16.63 36.29 -5.33
N HIS A 401 16.87 36.73 -4.09
CA HIS A 401 18.19 37.15 -3.61
C HIS A 401 18.92 35.98 -2.97
N PHE A 402 20.19 35.83 -3.26
CA PHE A 402 21.06 34.80 -2.71
C PHE A 402 22.54 35.23 -2.73
N THR A 403 23.35 34.52 -1.95
CA THR A 403 24.81 34.66 -1.99
C THR A 403 25.40 33.47 -2.74
N ALA A 404 26.21 33.74 -3.75
CA ALA A 404 26.98 32.75 -4.50
C ALA A 404 28.42 32.68 -4.00
N MET A 405 28.91 31.49 -3.73
CA MET A 405 30.32 31.26 -3.37
C MET A 405 30.96 30.29 -4.36
N ARG A 406 32.11 30.67 -4.89
CA ARG A 406 33.01 29.79 -5.64
C ARG A 406 34.22 29.46 -4.79
N TYR A 407 34.56 28.18 -4.72
CA TYR A 407 35.62 27.68 -3.86
C TYR A 407 36.40 26.55 -4.50
N THR A 408 37.59 26.28 -3.97
CA THR A 408 38.38 25.07 -4.26
C THR A 408 38.59 24.27 -2.99
N LEU A 409 38.81 22.97 -3.14
CA LEU A 409 39.15 22.06 -2.06
C LEU A 409 40.57 21.49 -2.30
N SER A 410 41.40 21.52 -1.27
CA SER A 410 42.73 20.91 -1.29
C SER A 410 42.91 19.97 -0.08
N PRO A 411 43.33 18.73 -0.31
CA PRO A 411 43.56 18.08 -1.60
C PRO A 411 42.27 17.96 -2.42
N ALA A 412 42.39 17.68 -3.74
CA ALA A 412 41.22 17.42 -4.56
C ALA A 412 40.45 16.21 -3.95
N PRO A 413 39.14 16.35 -3.62
CA PRO A 413 38.42 15.32 -2.94
C PRO A 413 38.13 14.15 -3.86
N SER A 414 38.39 12.93 -3.39
CA SER A 414 37.94 11.68 -3.98
C SER A 414 36.52 11.29 -3.54
N GLU A 415 36.03 11.87 -2.44
CA GLU A 415 34.73 11.66 -1.86
C GLU A 415 33.75 12.78 -2.27
N ASP A 416 32.46 12.50 -2.17
CA ASP A 416 31.41 13.49 -2.40
C ASP A 416 31.24 14.39 -1.15
N ILE A 417 31.94 15.53 -1.19
CA ILE A 417 31.85 16.59 -0.19
C ILE A 417 31.00 17.70 -0.78
N ARG A 418 29.96 18.13 -0.07
CA ARG A 418 29.12 19.25 -0.42
C ARG A 418 29.25 20.39 0.60
N ILE A 419 29.10 21.59 0.11
CA ILE A 419 28.89 22.76 0.95
C ILE A 419 27.43 23.17 0.77
N CYS A 420 26.76 23.43 1.87
CA CYS A 420 25.36 23.80 1.90
C CYS A 420 25.15 25.01 2.81
N ASP A 421 24.10 25.76 2.55
CA ASP A 421 23.63 26.80 3.46
C ASP A 421 22.99 26.18 4.70
N CYS A 422 23.11 26.85 5.85
CA CYS A 422 22.42 26.46 7.07
C CYS A 422 20.99 27.03 7.17
N ASP A 423 20.68 28.06 6.34
CA ASP A 423 19.35 28.67 6.30
C ASP A 423 18.38 27.88 5.41
N VAL A 424 17.08 28.00 5.72
CA VAL A 424 15.99 27.40 4.93
C VAL A 424 15.56 28.32 3.79
N GLY A 425 15.82 29.62 3.92
CA GLY A 425 15.33 30.64 3.00
C GLY A 425 13.83 30.93 3.13
N ASP A 426 13.36 31.86 2.31
CA ASP A 426 11.97 32.26 2.28
C ASP A 426 11.15 31.31 1.40
N GLN A 427 9.97 30.93 1.88
CA GLN A 427 9.06 30.10 1.11
C GLN A 427 8.33 30.92 0.04
N PRO A 428 8.10 30.37 -1.17
CA PRO A 428 7.28 31.02 -2.18
C PRO A 428 5.87 31.32 -1.62
N LEU A 429 5.32 32.48 -1.93
CA LEU A 429 3.95 32.80 -1.56
C LEU A 429 2.99 32.03 -2.48
N GLU A 430 2.16 31.14 -1.91
CA GLU A 430 1.16 30.42 -2.67
C GLU A 430 0.09 31.38 -3.21
N ILE A 431 -0.04 31.41 -4.54
CA ILE A 431 -1.23 31.96 -5.19
C ILE A 431 -2.00 30.79 -5.78
N GLY A 432 -3.29 30.79 -5.50
CA GLY A 432 -4.23 29.77 -5.97
C GLY A 432 -4.09 29.45 -7.46
N PRO A 433 -4.73 28.40 -7.98
CA PRO A 433 -4.38 27.70 -9.21
C PRO A 433 -4.17 28.64 -10.39
N CYS A 434 -2.91 28.76 -10.85
CA CYS A 434 -2.56 29.39 -12.11
C CYS A 434 -3.04 28.51 -13.27
N THR A 435 -4.06 28.97 -13.98
CA THR A 435 -4.36 28.49 -15.33
C THR A 435 -3.36 29.13 -16.30
N ASP A 436 -2.67 28.30 -17.05
CA ASP A 436 -1.95 28.55 -18.30
C ASP A 436 -0.89 29.68 -18.33
N ALA A 437 0.37 29.32 -18.24
CA ALA A 437 1.46 30.12 -18.81
C ALA A 437 2.39 29.23 -19.66
N HIS A 438 2.42 29.53 -20.96
CA HIS A 438 3.40 29.01 -21.90
C HIS A 438 4.83 29.29 -21.42
N ALA A 439 5.68 28.26 -21.36
CA ALA A 439 7.10 28.41 -21.11
C ALA A 439 7.76 29.14 -22.30
N PRO A 440 8.52 30.22 -22.10
CA PRO A 440 9.32 30.82 -23.16
C PRO A 440 10.55 29.96 -23.46
N GLU A 441 10.81 29.77 -24.76
CA GLU A 441 12.01 29.10 -25.26
C GLU A 441 13.29 29.83 -24.77
N ALA A 442 14.18 29.09 -24.14
CA ALA A 442 15.45 29.61 -23.64
C ALA A 442 16.43 29.88 -24.78
N GLN A 443 16.78 31.14 -25.02
CA GLN A 443 17.93 31.54 -25.82
C GLN A 443 19.22 31.44 -24.98
N SER A 444 20.16 30.66 -25.51
CA SER A 444 21.46 30.37 -24.90
C SER A 444 22.34 31.61 -24.76
N SER A 445 22.65 31.97 -23.53
CA SER A 445 23.91 32.68 -23.20
C SER A 445 24.49 32.06 -21.91
N ALA A 446 25.81 31.94 -21.89
CA ALA A 446 26.61 31.03 -21.10
C ALA A 446 26.59 31.24 -19.57
N ALA A 447 25.48 30.95 -18.93
CA ALA A 447 25.40 30.61 -17.51
C ALA A 447 24.13 29.75 -17.34
N CYS A 448 24.30 28.45 -17.25
CA CYS A 448 23.20 27.57 -16.90
C CYS A 448 22.96 27.60 -15.39
N ILE A 449 21.95 28.33 -14.95
CA ILE A 449 21.41 28.20 -13.58
C ILE A 449 20.35 27.09 -13.67
N GLY A 450 20.64 25.92 -13.12
CA GLY A 450 19.69 24.86 -12.97
C GLY A 450 19.02 24.96 -11.59
N ILE A 451 17.73 25.27 -11.53
CA ILE A 451 16.93 25.17 -10.30
C ILE A 451 16.33 23.78 -10.31
N ILE A 452 16.80 22.92 -9.44
CA ILE A 452 16.19 21.62 -9.18
C ILE A 452 15.40 21.76 -7.87
N GLY A 453 14.08 21.92 -7.98
CA GLY A 453 13.18 21.84 -6.84
C GLY A 453 12.99 20.37 -6.45
N GLY A 454 13.43 19.98 -5.26
CA GLY A 454 13.13 18.74 -4.57
C GLY A 454 12.53 19.03 -3.21
N ALA A 455 12.13 18.00 -2.48
CA ALA A 455 11.59 18.12 -1.11
C ALA A 455 12.54 18.79 -0.10
N ASP A 456 13.79 19.07 -0.51
CA ASP A 456 14.85 19.64 0.31
C ASP A 456 15.05 21.17 0.04
N GLY A 457 14.09 21.85 -0.57
CA GLY A 457 14.19 23.28 -0.92
C GLY A 457 14.91 23.55 -2.25
N PRO A 458 14.87 24.80 -2.77
CA PRO A 458 15.51 25.14 -4.03
C PRO A 458 17.03 25.19 -3.87
N THR A 459 17.73 24.27 -4.51
CA THR A 459 19.19 24.28 -4.62
C THR A 459 19.58 24.91 -5.96
N ALA A 460 20.19 26.08 -5.95
CA ALA A 460 20.74 26.70 -7.16
C ALA A 460 22.14 26.15 -7.40
N LEU A 461 22.39 25.61 -8.61
CA LEU A 461 23.70 25.21 -9.09
C LEU A 461 24.23 26.29 -10.04
N VAL A 462 25.28 27.04 -9.66
CA VAL A 462 25.98 27.93 -10.54
C VAL A 462 27.05 27.15 -11.30
N ALA A 463 26.81 26.85 -12.58
CA ALA A 463 27.83 26.31 -13.48
C ALA A 463 28.42 27.46 -14.28
N GLY A 464 29.51 28.04 -13.81
CA GLY A 464 30.31 29.00 -14.54
C GLY A 464 31.68 28.42 -14.92
N SER A 465 32.28 28.88 -16.01
CA SER A 465 33.67 28.58 -16.42
C SER A 465 34.66 29.24 -15.44
N GLY A 466 34.95 28.55 -14.35
CA GLY A 466 36.00 28.94 -13.38
C GLY A 466 37.29 28.17 -13.61
N PRO A 467 38.35 28.47 -12.85
CA PRO A 467 39.60 27.71 -12.87
C PRO A 467 39.35 26.22 -12.68
N GLU A 468 40.15 25.38 -13.31
CA GLU A 468 40.08 23.95 -13.22
C GLU A 468 40.07 23.48 -11.74
N GLY A 469 39.02 22.69 -11.33
CA GLY A 469 38.84 22.24 -9.95
C GLY A 469 38.00 23.17 -9.05
N SER A 470 37.48 24.31 -9.55
CA SER A 470 36.58 25.16 -8.77
C SER A 470 35.17 24.61 -8.70
N ARG A 471 34.49 24.76 -7.54
CA ARG A 471 33.11 24.39 -7.28
C ARG A 471 32.30 25.64 -6.93
N GLY A 472 31.03 25.64 -7.25
CA GLY A 472 30.08 26.71 -6.90
C GLY A 472 29.02 26.21 -5.94
N VAL A 473 28.56 27.07 -5.05
CA VAL A 473 27.40 26.87 -4.18
C VAL A 473 26.65 28.17 -4.03
N CYS A 474 25.33 28.10 -3.85
CA CYS A 474 24.49 29.24 -3.54
C CYS A 474 23.82 29.03 -2.17
N SER A 475 23.57 30.19 -1.50
CA SER A 475 22.71 30.17 -0.31
C SER A 475 21.24 29.87 -0.69
N ALA A 476 20.41 29.72 0.31
CA ALA A 476 18.97 29.75 0.16
C ALA A 476 18.51 31.08 -0.47
N LEU A 477 17.30 31.04 -1.06
CA LEU A 477 16.73 32.24 -1.70
C LEU A 477 15.93 33.05 -0.69
N HIS A 478 16.05 34.39 -0.78
CA HIS A 478 15.36 35.36 0.09
C HIS A 478 14.60 36.39 -0.75
N PHE A 479 13.52 36.95 -0.20
CA PHE A 479 12.81 38.08 -0.83
C PHE A 479 13.61 39.37 -0.74
N GLU A 480 14.38 39.55 0.33
CA GLU A 480 15.24 40.68 0.55
C GLU A 480 16.70 40.29 0.33
N PRO A 481 17.58 41.25 -0.04
CA PRO A 481 19.00 41.00 -0.13
C PRO A 481 19.57 40.46 1.19
N VAL A 482 20.41 39.43 1.10
CA VAL A 482 21.06 38.80 2.26
C VAL A 482 21.98 39.87 2.89
N GLN A 483 21.68 40.33 4.11
CA GLN A 483 22.40 41.40 4.78
C GLN A 483 23.54 40.89 5.68
N ASP A 484 23.39 39.66 6.19
CA ASP A 484 24.34 39.01 7.09
C ASP A 484 25.24 38.03 6.33
N ASP A 485 26.38 37.67 6.95
CA ASP A 485 27.25 36.65 6.41
C ASP A 485 26.52 35.26 6.46
N VAL A 486 26.47 34.61 5.32
CA VAL A 486 25.90 33.28 5.19
C VAL A 486 26.69 32.27 6.05
N GLU A 487 26.00 31.51 6.86
CA GLU A 487 26.57 30.38 7.57
C GLU A 487 26.49 29.14 6.69
N TRP A 488 27.64 28.62 6.32
CA TRP A 488 27.78 27.42 5.51
C TRP A 488 28.08 26.20 6.37
N ARG A 489 27.67 25.03 5.93
CA ARG A 489 28.06 23.74 6.53
C ARG A 489 28.65 22.79 5.49
N VAL A 490 29.53 21.94 5.92
CA VAL A 490 30.04 20.82 5.13
C VAL A 490 29.07 19.63 5.27
N GLU A 491 28.78 18.94 4.18
CA GLU A 491 28.10 17.65 4.20
C GLU A 491 28.99 16.59 3.53
N PHE A 492 29.08 15.44 4.18
CA PHE A 492 29.82 14.29 3.68
C PHE A 492 28.86 13.20 3.21
N LEU A 493 29.07 12.66 2.02
CA LEU A 493 28.41 11.43 1.62
C LEU A 493 29.30 10.26 2.01
N THR A 494 28.91 9.51 3.05
CA THR A 494 29.75 8.46 3.63
C THR A 494 29.01 7.13 3.69
N GLN A 495 29.79 6.06 3.71
CA GLN A 495 29.34 4.73 4.07
C GLN A 495 29.98 4.39 5.43
N PRO A 496 29.26 4.62 6.55
CA PRO A 496 29.86 4.56 7.88
C PRO A 496 30.16 3.16 8.40
N PHE A 497 29.61 2.12 7.76
CA PHE A 497 29.76 0.72 8.21
C PHE A 497 30.38 -0.14 7.12
N ASP A 498 31.24 -1.07 7.55
CA ASP A 498 31.86 -2.06 6.68
C ASP A 498 30.80 -3.07 6.16
N ASP A 499 31.03 -3.58 4.94
CA ASP A 499 30.22 -4.65 4.37
C ASP A 499 30.40 -5.93 5.18
N ALA A 500 29.33 -6.73 5.30
CA ALA A 500 29.35 -7.99 6.02
C ALA A 500 28.72 -9.12 5.20
N ASP A 501 29.43 -10.22 5.05
CA ASP A 501 28.94 -11.43 4.38
C ASP A 501 28.26 -12.37 5.39
N ILE A 502 26.98 -12.64 5.17
CA ILE A 502 26.13 -13.44 6.03
C ILE A 502 25.74 -14.74 5.29
N PRO A 503 26.29 -15.90 5.68
CA PRO A 503 25.85 -17.17 5.14
C PRO A 503 24.42 -17.47 5.63
N LEU A 504 23.50 -17.69 4.66
CA LEU A 504 22.11 -18.03 4.95
C LEU A 504 21.83 -19.52 4.78
N LEU A 505 22.60 -20.21 3.91
CA LEU A 505 22.56 -21.64 3.64
C LEU A 505 23.94 -22.15 3.24
#